data_07ae39988efbe33108d10c90055a7ff2
#
_entry.id   07ae39988efbe33108d10c90055a7ff2
#
_cell.length_a   1.000
_cell.length_b   1.000
_cell.length_c   1.000
_cell.angle_alpha   90.00
_cell.angle_beta   90.00
_cell.angle_gamma   90.00
#
_symmetry.space_group_name_H-M   'P 1'
#
loop_
_entity.id
_entity.type
_entity.pdbx_description
1 polymer ?
#
loop_
_entity_poly.entity_id
_entity_poly.type
_entity_poly.pdbx_seq_one_letter_code
_entity_poly.pdbx_strand_id
1 'polypeptide(L)'
;MSSQSRNNPFRAAIIVFTFVAAITLWRYSSGSPTSTTTASRTAPDSPAMAASKDHADALSKLAVDIRQTATSPPTLAVKVTNNYDSPLTILTWESPLDPAAIALGLLSITPAGADKPLDLPIVQFRRVMPPEPDNLVTLQPGESRGQDLVLKEPAVPVGELGGKASIYIKGSWSSVWPTTADKLTPEELEKLQFGDSVLSGGEFKSDVIEVTVG
;
A
#
# COMPACT_ATOMS: atom_id res chain seq x y z
N MET A 1 -5.27 -53.75 -32.39
CA MET A 1 -4.13 -53.66 -31.46
C MET A 1 -4.44 -52.57 -30.45
N SER A 2 -4.61 -53.01 -29.21
CA SER A 2 -5.07 -52.22 -28.07
C SER A 2 -4.04 -51.24 -27.57
N SER A 3 -4.44 -50.00 -27.25
CA SER A 3 -3.65 -49.10 -26.43
C SER A 3 -4.47 -48.68 -25.23
N GLN A 4 -4.02 -49.04 -24.04
CA GLN A 4 -4.66 -48.81 -22.76
C GLN A 4 -4.49 -47.36 -22.28
N SER A 5 -5.61 -46.77 -21.93
CA SER A 5 -5.69 -45.53 -21.11
C SER A 5 -5.29 -45.86 -19.67
N ARG A 6 -4.32 -45.10 -19.14
CA ARG A 6 -3.99 -45.12 -17.70
C ARG A 6 -4.58 -43.89 -17.03
N ASN A 7 -5.69 -44.12 -16.34
CA ASN A 7 -6.27 -43.14 -15.38
C ASN A 7 -5.44 -43.11 -14.11
N ASN A 8 -4.97 -41.96 -13.74
CA ASN A 8 -4.40 -41.66 -12.42
C ASN A 8 -5.41 -40.87 -11.58
N PRO A 9 -5.93 -41.43 -10.48
CA PRO A 9 -6.79 -40.64 -9.59
C PRO A 9 -5.92 -39.89 -8.56
N PHE A 10 -5.87 -38.58 -8.64
CA PHE A 10 -5.33 -37.75 -7.56
C PHE A 10 -6.27 -37.80 -6.35
N ARG A 11 -5.79 -38.42 -5.28
CA ARG A 11 -6.45 -38.45 -3.97
C ARG A 11 -6.26 -37.05 -3.31
N ALA A 12 -7.32 -36.32 -3.20
CA ALA A 12 -7.39 -35.14 -2.35
C ALA A 12 -7.40 -35.59 -0.88
N ALA A 13 -6.37 -35.23 -0.12
CA ALA A 13 -6.34 -35.38 1.32
C ALA A 13 -6.97 -34.13 1.97
N ILE A 14 -8.17 -34.29 2.51
CA ILE A 14 -8.85 -33.28 3.34
C ILE A 14 -8.28 -33.42 4.75
N ILE A 15 -7.53 -32.40 5.22
CA ILE A 15 -7.09 -32.32 6.60
C ILE A 15 -8.15 -31.50 7.36
N VAL A 16 -8.93 -32.17 8.19
CA VAL A 16 -9.89 -31.56 9.13
C VAL A 16 -9.14 -31.23 10.41
N PHE A 17 -8.95 -29.96 10.71
CA PHE A 17 -8.49 -29.51 12.02
C PHE A 17 -9.69 -29.35 12.95
N THR A 18 -9.82 -30.28 13.91
CA THR A 18 -10.75 -30.18 15.04
C THR A 18 -10.12 -29.32 16.14
N PHE A 19 -10.67 -28.13 16.36
CA PHE A 19 -10.37 -27.33 17.55
C PHE A 19 -11.17 -27.85 18.72
N VAL A 20 -10.49 -28.38 19.74
CA VAL A 20 -11.08 -28.69 21.06
C VAL A 20 -10.97 -27.44 21.93
N ALA A 21 -12.09 -26.81 22.21
CA ALA A 21 -12.18 -25.73 23.18
C ALA A 21 -12.24 -26.30 24.60
N ALA A 22 -11.18 -26.10 25.38
CA ALA A 22 -11.19 -26.39 26.82
C ALA A 22 -11.73 -25.17 27.58
N ILE A 23 -12.98 -25.28 28.06
CA ILE A 23 -13.59 -24.31 28.98
C ILE A 23 -13.19 -24.73 30.38
N THR A 24 -12.33 -23.97 31.05
CA THR A 24 -12.09 -24.06 32.49
C THR A 24 -12.92 -23.02 33.24
N LEU A 25 -13.99 -23.48 33.87
CA LEU A 25 -14.72 -22.72 34.89
C LEU A 25 -13.81 -22.56 36.13
N TRP A 26 -13.56 -21.32 36.50
CA TRP A 26 -13.04 -21.06 37.85
C TRP A 26 -14.10 -20.35 38.71
N ARG A 27 -14.36 -20.99 39.84
CA ARG A 27 -15.39 -20.66 40.81
C ARG A 27 -15.03 -19.41 41.62
N TYR A 28 -16.05 -18.65 41.80
CA TYR A 28 -16.37 -17.64 42.81
C TYR A 28 -15.67 -17.84 44.16
N SER A 29 -15.04 -16.79 44.68
CA SER A 29 -14.84 -16.58 46.09
C SER A 29 -15.20 -15.13 46.42
N SER A 30 -16.20 -15.00 47.27
CA SER A 30 -16.78 -13.76 47.76
C SER A 30 -15.87 -13.13 48.83
N GLY A 31 -15.54 -11.84 48.67
CA GLY A 31 -14.92 -11.03 49.71
C GLY A 31 -15.43 -9.59 49.58
N SER A 32 -16.18 -9.13 50.55
CA SER A 32 -16.85 -7.84 50.65
C SER A 32 -15.89 -6.66 50.96
N PRO A 33 -16.37 -5.42 50.88
CA PRO A 33 -15.61 -4.30 50.32
C PRO A 33 -14.96 -3.44 51.40
N THR A 34 -13.78 -2.95 51.10
CA THR A 34 -13.21 -1.79 51.80
C THR A 34 -13.08 -0.63 50.80
N SER A 35 -13.84 0.41 51.09
CA SER A 35 -13.83 1.67 50.35
C SER A 35 -12.47 2.33 50.46
N THR A 36 -11.75 2.38 49.35
CA THR A 36 -10.55 3.22 49.21
C THR A 36 -10.76 4.16 48.03
N THR A 37 -10.75 5.43 48.32
CA THR A 37 -10.82 6.58 47.42
C THR A 37 -9.89 6.38 46.21
N THR A 38 -10.51 6.17 45.04
CA THR A 38 -9.75 6.02 43.78
C THR A 38 -9.40 7.43 43.27
N ALA A 39 -8.19 7.87 43.52
CA ALA A 39 -7.58 8.93 42.72
C ALA A 39 -7.47 8.40 41.31
N SER A 40 -8.14 9.04 40.33
CA SER A 40 -7.96 8.81 38.91
C SER A 40 -6.51 9.04 38.54
N ARG A 41 -5.72 7.95 38.50
CA ARG A 41 -4.46 7.96 37.77
C ARG A 41 -4.80 7.84 36.29
N THR A 42 -4.72 8.94 35.57
CA THR A 42 -4.52 8.94 34.14
C THR A 42 -3.32 8.05 33.87
N ALA A 43 -3.51 6.90 33.25
CA ALA A 43 -2.42 6.03 32.83
C ALA A 43 -1.56 6.83 31.85
N PRO A 44 -0.22 6.84 31.99
CA PRO A 44 0.62 7.47 30.99
C PRO A 44 0.44 6.71 29.68
N ASP A 45 0.16 7.44 28.59
CA ASP A 45 0.16 6.90 27.24
C ASP A 45 1.45 6.13 27.03
N SER A 46 1.35 4.84 26.73
CA SER A 46 2.53 4.01 26.44
C SER A 46 3.28 4.60 25.25
N PRO A 47 4.62 4.72 25.30
CA PRO A 47 5.41 5.29 24.19
C PRO A 47 5.12 4.61 22.85
N ALA A 48 4.78 3.33 22.85
CA ALA A 48 4.38 2.56 21.65
C ALA A 48 3.05 3.02 21.04
N MET A 49 2.07 3.48 21.84
CA MET A 49 0.80 4.00 21.31
C MET A 49 0.97 5.43 20.79
N ALA A 50 1.85 6.23 21.39
CA ALA A 50 2.18 7.55 20.86
C ALA A 50 2.91 7.44 19.52
N ALA A 51 3.92 6.58 19.42
CA ALA A 51 4.64 6.30 18.18
C ALA A 51 3.70 5.81 17.06
N SER A 52 2.74 4.91 17.36
CA SER A 52 1.74 4.42 16.38
C SER A 52 0.83 5.55 15.85
N LYS A 53 0.46 6.52 16.68
CA LYS A 53 -0.35 7.67 16.28
C LYS A 53 0.43 8.63 15.39
N ASP A 54 1.66 8.95 15.76
CA ASP A 54 2.54 9.83 14.99
C ASP A 54 2.85 9.23 13.62
N HIS A 55 2.98 7.89 13.54
CA HIS A 55 3.18 7.17 12.28
C HIS A 55 1.96 7.26 11.35
N ALA A 56 0.76 7.00 11.86
CA ALA A 56 -0.47 7.10 11.07
C ALA A 56 -0.72 8.54 10.62
N ASP A 57 -0.38 9.53 11.45
CA ASP A 57 -0.50 10.94 11.11
C ASP A 57 0.47 11.31 9.98
N ALA A 58 1.74 10.92 10.04
CA ALA A 58 2.73 11.18 9.00
C ALA A 58 2.29 10.62 7.63
N LEU A 59 1.82 9.36 7.59
CA LEU A 59 1.33 8.75 6.35
C LEU A 59 0.09 9.45 5.80
N SER A 60 -0.81 9.91 6.66
CA SER A 60 -2.02 10.65 6.27
C SER A 60 -1.73 12.02 5.66
N LYS A 61 -0.54 12.58 5.90
CA LYS A 61 -0.07 13.85 5.37
C LYS A 61 0.64 13.73 4.01
N LEU A 62 0.86 12.53 3.51
CA LEU A 62 1.33 12.30 2.14
C LEU A 62 0.15 12.40 1.18
N ALA A 63 -0.02 13.56 0.53
CA ALA A 63 -1.05 13.76 -0.47
C ALA A 63 -0.62 13.22 -1.83
N VAL A 64 -1.55 12.54 -2.52
CA VAL A 64 -1.33 11.99 -3.87
C VAL A 64 -2.30 12.64 -4.83
N ASP A 65 -1.76 13.36 -5.82
CA ASP A 65 -2.51 14.04 -6.87
C ASP A 65 -2.21 13.40 -8.23
N ILE A 66 -3.21 13.39 -9.10
CA ILE A 66 -3.04 13.03 -10.51
C ILE A 66 -3.68 14.09 -11.40
N ARG A 67 -3.12 14.29 -12.59
CA ARG A 67 -3.72 15.15 -13.62
C ARG A 67 -3.30 14.68 -15.00
N GLN A 68 -4.15 14.89 -15.99
CA GLN A 68 -3.78 14.62 -17.38
C GLN A 68 -2.84 15.72 -17.92
N THR A 69 -1.78 15.33 -18.63
CA THR A 69 -0.80 16.23 -19.27
C THR A 69 -0.79 16.13 -20.78
N ALA A 70 -1.22 14.97 -21.34
CA ALA A 70 -1.36 14.78 -22.77
C ALA A 70 -2.53 13.84 -23.10
N THR A 71 -3.08 13.97 -24.32
CA THR A 71 -4.20 13.15 -24.80
C THR A 71 -3.74 12.04 -25.76
N SER A 72 -2.61 12.22 -26.45
CA SER A 72 -2.08 11.26 -27.45
C SER A 72 -0.57 11.21 -27.41
N PRO A 73 0.08 10.16 -26.85
CA PRO A 73 -0.57 9.15 -26.00
C PRO A 73 -1.12 9.76 -24.70
N PRO A 74 -2.19 9.22 -24.13
CA PRO A 74 -2.73 9.74 -22.88
C PRO A 74 -1.68 9.62 -21.78
N THR A 75 -1.37 10.73 -21.14
CA THR A 75 -0.30 10.81 -20.13
C THR A 75 -0.84 11.47 -18.87
N LEU A 76 -0.50 10.88 -17.73
CA LEU A 76 -0.88 11.36 -16.40
C LEU A 76 0.37 11.80 -15.65
N ALA A 77 0.41 13.03 -15.19
CA ALA A 77 1.36 13.42 -14.15
C ALA A 77 0.81 12.99 -12.79
N VAL A 78 1.57 12.16 -12.09
CA VAL A 78 1.32 11.77 -10.71
C VAL A 78 2.27 12.55 -9.80
N LYS A 79 1.76 13.04 -8.68
CA LYS A 79 2.54 13.85 -7.75
C LYS A 79 2.27 13.42 -6.31
N VAL A 80 3.31 13.27 -5.50
CA VAL A 80 3.25 13.07 -4.06
C VAL A 80 3.77 14.33 -3.37
N THR A 81 3.01 14.84 -2.39
CA THR A 81 3.36 16.02 -1.61
C THR A 81 3.46 15.65 -0.14
N ASN A 82 4.53 16.05 0.53
CA ASN A 82 4.69 15.93 1.96
C ASN A 82 4.05 17.15 2.67
N ASN A 83 2.86 16.96 3.25
CA ASN A 83 2.18 17.94 4.08
C ASN A 83 2.44 17.75 5.59
N TYR A 84 3.36 16.85 5.94
CA TYR A 84 3.82 16.67 7.30
C TYR A 84 4.85 17.75 7.66
N ASP A 85 5.06 17.99 8.95
CA ASP A 85 5.95 19.05 9.46
C ASP A 85 7.44 18.67 9.48
N SER A 86 7.75 17.43 9.16
CA SER A 86 9.11 16.88 9.15
C SER A 86 9.43 16.19 7.81
N PRO A 87 10.72 16.03 7.45
CA PRO A 87 11.10 15.31 6.25
C PRO A 87 10.60 13.87 6.27
N LEU A 88 10.08 13.40 5.13
CA LEU A 88 9.68 12.01 4.92
C LEU A 88 10.49 11.43 3.77
N THR A 89 11.11 10.28 3.99
CA THR A 89 11.73 9.47 2.93
C THR A 89 10.78 8.34 2.54
N ILE A 90 10.50 8.22 1.26
CA ILE A 90 9.57 7.24 0.69
C ILE A 90 10.38 6.22 -0.10
N LEU A 91 10.17 4.93 0.14
CA LEU A 91 10.57 3.89 -0.80
C LEU A 91 9.66 3.96 -2.01
N THR A 92 10.24 4.13 -3.21
CA THR A 92 9.45 4.30 -4.44
C THR A 92 8.67 3.06 -4.83
N TRP A 93 9.11 1.87 -4.41
CA TRP A 93 8.45 0.60 -4.75
C TRP A 93 7.00 0.55 -4.28
N GLU A 94 6.11 0.14 -5.19
CA GLU A 94 4.66 0.01 -4.94
C GLU A 94 3.99 1.34 -4.51
N SER A 95 4.70 2.47 -4.70
CA SER A 95 4.20 3.81 -4.42
C SER A 95 3.74 4.52 -5.70
N PRO A 96 3.09 5.69 -5.59
CA PRO A 96 2.77 6.52 -6.75
C PRO A 96 4.01 6.96 -7.55
N LEU A 97 5.21 6.85 -6.99
CA LEU A 97 6.50 7.19 -7.61
C LEU A 97 7.20 5.97 -8.23
N ASP A 98 6.60 4.78 -8.18
CA ASP A 98 7.16 3.59 -8.83
C ASP A 98 7.04 3.71 -10.35
N PRO A 99 8.15 3.60 -11.11
CA PRO A 99 8.08 3.58 -12.59
C PRO A 99 7.18 2.48 -13.15
N ALA A 100 6.95 1.40 -12.38
CA ALA A 100 6.09 0.29 -12.74
C ALA A 100 4.63 0.45 -12.22
N ALA A 101 4.21 1.62 -11.75
CA ALA A 101 2.92 1.85 -11.11
C ALA A 101 1.71 1.31 -11.91
N ILE A 102 1.72 1.42 -13.25
CA ILE A 102 0.68 0.86 -14.11
C ILE A 102 0.71 -0.67 -14.06
N ALA A 103 1.88 -1.26 -14.25
CA ALA A 103 2.04 -2.72 -14.27
C ALA A 103 1.82 -3.38 -12.90
N LEU A 104 1.97 -2.63 -11.81
CA LEU A 104 1.63 -3.05 -10.45
C LEU A 104 0.13 -2.97 -10.13
N GLY A 105 -0.69 -2.44 -11.05
CA GLY A 105 -2.13 -2.30 -10.86
C GLY A 105 -2.52 -1.16 -9.91
N LEU A 106 -1.67 -0.16 -9.73
CA LEU A 106 -1.98 0.99 -8.87
C LEU A 106 -3.02 1.92 -9.50
N LEU A 107 -3.19 1.91 -10.83
CA LEU A 107 -4.22 2.68 -11.52
C LEU A 107 -5.53 1.90 -11.62
N SER A 108 -6.63 2.58 -11.32
CA SER A 108 -7.99 2.12 -11.61
C SER A 108 -8.53 2.98 -12.75
N ILE A 109 -8.87 2.35 -13.87
CA ILE A 109 -9.30 3.02 -15.10
C ILE A 109 -10.70 2.50 -15.46
N THR A 110 -11.69 3.38 -15.46
CA THR A 110 -13.09 3.05 -15.84
C THR A 110 -13.46 3.82 -17.11
N PRO A 111 -13.63 3.14 -18.26
CA PRO A 111 -14.09 3.79 -19.49
C PRO A 111 -15.45 4.47 -19.32
N ALA A 112 -15.70 5.53 -20.07
CA ALA A 112 -16.98 6.21 -20.04
C ALA A 112 -18.13 5.24 -20.41
N GLY A 113 -19.16 5.17 -19.55
CA GLY A 113 -20.30 4.28 -19.74
C GLY A 113 -20.10 2.84 -19.26
N ALA A 114 -18.91 2.50 -18.74
CA ALA A 114 -18.68 1.22 -18.08
C ALA A 114 -19.00 1.28 -16.59
N ASP A 115 -19.58 0.20 -16.06
CA ASP A 115 -19.92 0.08 -14.63
C ASP A 115 -18.73 -0.36 -13.75
N LYS A 116 -17.66 -0.84 -14.38
CA LYS A 116 -16.50 -1.41 -13.67
C LYS A 116 -15.20 -0.94 -14.32
N PRO A 117 -14.13 -0.86 -13.51
CA PRO A 117 -12.80 -0.63 -14.05
C PRO A 117 -12.37 -1.74 -15.02
N LEU A 118 -11.46 -1.40 -15.94
CA LEU A 118 -10.77 -2.37 -16.78
C LEU A 118 -9.98 -3.37 -15.92
N ASP A 119 -9.97 -4.61 -16.34
CA ASP A 119 -9.13 -5.67 -15.78
C ASP A 119 -7.74 -5.60 -16.44
N LEU A 120 -6.85 -4.82 -15.83
CA LEU A 120 -5.50 -4.64 -16.34
C LEU A 120 -4.57 -5.78 -15.88
N PRO A 121 -3.63 -6.21 -16.73
CA PRO A 121 -2.64 -7.22 -16.34
C PRO A 121 -1.76 -6.69 -15.20
N ILE A 122 -1.68 -7.45 -14.11
CA ILE A 122 -0.82 -7.13 -12.95
C ILE A 122 0.44 -7.98 -13.02
N VAL A 123 1.59 -7.32 -12.94
CA VAL A 123 2.90 -7.96 -12.91
C VAL A 123 3.46 -7.93 -11.49
N GLN A 124 3.96 -9.08 -11.03
CA GLN A 124 4.69 -9.16 -9.78
C GLN A 124 6.19 -8.96 -10.04
N PHE A 125 6.79 -7.99 -9.36
CA PHE A 125 8.22 -7.72 -9.46
C PHE A 125 8.97 -8.31 -8.26
N ARG A 126 10.08 -8.97 -8.54
CA ARG A 126 11.05 -9.30 -7.50
C ARG A 126 12.06 -8.16 -7.37
N ARG A 127 12.02 -7.45 -6.27
CA ARG A 127 12.95 -6.36 -5.97
C ARG A 127 14.26 -6.90 -5.41
N VAL A 128 15.35 -6.23 -5.74
CA VAL A 128 16.69 -6.56 -5.21
C VAL A 128 16.88 -5.79 -3.91
N MET A 129 17.20 -6.49 -2.85
CA MET A 129 17.46 -5.91 -1.53
C MET A 129 18.97 -5.81 -1.27
N PRO A 130 19.41 -4.81 -0.51
CA PRO A 130 18.67 -3.62 -0.08
C PRO A 130 18.31 -2.70 -1.26
N PRO A 131 17.33 -1.78 -1.09
CA PRO A 131 17.02 -0.80 -2.14
C PRO A 131 18.22 0.11 -2.43
N GLU A 132 18.38 0.44 -3.71
CA GLU A 132 19.39 1.41 -4.13
C GLU A 132 19.00 2.84 -3.71
N PRO A 133 19.95 3.78 -3.57
CA PRO A 133 19.66 5.16 -3.19
C PRO A 133 18.60 5.84 -4.07
N ASP A 134 18.56 5.53 -5.36
CA ASP A 134 17.60 6.08 -6.33
C ASP A 134 16.15 5.61 -6.06
N ASN A 135 15.99 4.56 -5.26
CA ASN A 135 14.67 4.09 -4.81
C ASN A 135 14.17 4.81 -3.55
N LEU A 136 14.97 5.72 -2.99
CA LEU A 136 14.65 6.46 -1.78
C LEU A 136 14.45 7.95 -2.12
N VAL A 137 13.21 8.42 -1.97
CA VAL A 137 12.85 9.82 -2.25
C VAL A 137 12.56 10.55 -0.96
N THR A 138 13.40 11.51 -0.59
CA THR A 138 13.14 12.40 0.54
C THR A 138 12.35 13.61 0.08
N LEU A 139 11.27 13.91 0.79
CA LEU A 139 10.45 15.12 0.62
C LEU A 139 10.54 15.96 1.90
N GLN A 140 11.01 17.20 1.78
CA GLN A 140 10.93 18.17 2.86
C GLN A 140 9.47 18.58 3.11
N PRO A 141 9.13 19.19 4.26
CA PRO A 141 7.80 19.77 4.47
C PRO A 141 7.39 20.71 3.32
N GLY A 142 6.22 20.42 2.72
CA GLY A 142 5.69 21.13 1.55
C GLY A 142 6.33 20.75 0.20
N GLU A 143 7.35 19.91 0.19
CA GLU A 143 7.98 19.46 -1.05
C GLU A 143 7.14 18.41 -1.78
N SER A 144 7.25 18.39 -3.11
CA SER A 144 6.55 17.43 -3.96
C SER A 144 7.51 16.76 -4.93
N ARG A 145 7.25 15.49 -5.21
CA ARG A 145 7.91 14.73 -6.29
C ARG A 145 6.84 14.09 -7.17
N GLY A 146 7.11 13.97 -8.47
CA GLY A 146 6.17 13.38 -9.39
C GLY A 146 6.87 12.62 -10.50
N GLN A 147 6.05 11.89 -11.27
CA GLN A 147 6.42 11.21 -12.50
C GLN A 147 5.29 11.28 -13.51
N ASP A 148 5.60 11.02 -14.77
CA ASP A 148 4.62 10.88 -15.83
C ASP A 148 4.35 9.39 -16.10
N LEU A 149 3.07 9.02 -16.12
CA LEU A 149 2.59 7.70 -16.49
C LEU A 149 1.94 7.76 -17.86
N VAL A 150 2.56 7.14 -18.85
CA VAL A 150 2.04 7.07 -20.22
C VAL A 150 1.12 5.85 -20.33
N LEU A 151 -0.16 6.07 -20.64
CA LEU A 151 -1.13 5.00 -20.88
C LEU A 151 -0.94 4.47 -22.31
N LYS A 152 -0.41 3.25 -22.44
CA LYS A 152 -0.13 2.62 -23.72
C LYS A 152 -0.18 1.10 -23.65
N GLU A 153 -0.40 0.50 -24.82
CA GLU A 153 -0.25 -0.95 -25.01
C GLU A 153 1.15 -1.45 -24.62
N PRO A 154 1.28 -2.67 -24.14
CA PRO A 154 0.20 -3.61 -23.79
C PRO A 154 -0.34 -3.42 -22.36
N ALA A 155 0.20 -2.50 -21.56
CA ALA A 155 -0.18 -2.33 -20.16
C ALA A 155 -1.59 -1.74 -19.98
N VAL A 156 -2.00 -0.86 -20.91
CA VAL A 156 -3.34 -0.28 -20.93
C VAL A 156 -3.90 -0.42 -22.35
N PRO A 157 -5.05 -1.10 -22.55
CA PRO A 157 -5.70 -1.21 -23.84
C PRO A 157 -6.39 0.12 -24.20
N VAL A 158 -5.61 1.06 -24.75
CA VAL A 158 -6.05 2.43 -25.02
C VAL A 158 -7.30 2.47 -25.92
N GLY A 159 -7.42 1.53 -26.86
CA GLY A 159 -8.58 1.40 -27.71
C GLY A 159 -9.90 1.10 -26.96
N GLU A 160 -9.83 0.53 -25.77
CA GLU A 160 -11.00 0.22 -24.94
C GLU A 160 -11.44 1.41 -24.06
N LEU A 161 -10.71 2.50 -24.02
CA LEU A 161 -11.03 3.66 -23.19
C LEU A 161 -12.21 4.49 -23.73
N GLY A 162 -12.61 4.30 -24.99
CA GLY A 162 -13.82 4.90 -25.55
C GLY A 162 -13.80 6.43 -25.66
N GLY A 163 -12.62 7.04 -25.77
CA GLY A 163 -12.41 8.50 -25.87
C GLY A 163 -12.39 9.23 -24.52
N LYS A 164 -13.00 8.69 -23.45
CA LYS A 164 -12.96 9.23 -22.09
C LYS A 164 -12.91 8.11 -21.06
N ALA A 165 -12.22 8.35 -19.96
CA ALA A 165 -12.19 7.42 -18.83
C ALA A 165 -12.07 8.17 -17.51
N SER A 166 -12.64 7.60 -16.44
CA SER A 166 -12.40 8.03 -15.07
C SER A 166 -11.20 7.26 -14.51
N ILE A 167 -10.23 7.98 -13.96
CA ILE A 167 -8.98 7.38 -13.48
C ILE A 167 -8.65 7.89 -12.09
N TYR A 168 -8.14 7.01 -11.24
CA TYR A 168 -7.48 7.35 -9.98
C TYR A 168 -6.36 6.37 -9.68
N ILE A 169 -5.40 6.77 -8.83
CA ILE A 169 -4.32 5.92 -8.34
C ILE A 169 -4.60 5.56 -6.88
N LYS A 170 -4.33 4.31 -6.49
CA LYS A 170 -4.49 3.80 -5.13
C LYS A 170 -3.48 2.72 -4.82
N GLY A 171 -3.20 2.53 -3.55
CA GLY A 171 -2.33 1.48 -3.05
C GLY A 171 -2.04 1.65 -1.57
N SER A 172 -0.96 1.01 -1.10
CA SER A 172 -0.47 1.15 0.27
C SER A 172 1.01 1.50 0.24
N TRP A 173 1.43 2.36 1.16
CA TRP A 173 2.85 2.69 1.31
C TRP A 173 3.61 1.46 1.81
N SER A 174 4.59 0.99 1.05
CA SER A 174 5.41 -0.15 1.45
C SER A 174 6.38 0.24 2.57
N SER A 175 7.05 1.40 2.46
CA SER A 175 7.90 1.93 3.53
C SER A 175 8.05 3.45 3.42
N VAL A 176 7.93 4.11 4.55
CA VAL A 176 8.18 5.54 4.72
C VAL A 176 8.95 5.75 6.01
N TRP A 177 9.91 6.66 6.03
CA TRP A 177 10.70 7.00 7.21
C TRP A 177 10.56 8.48 7.53
N PRO A 178 10.31 8.86 8.80
CA PRO A 178 10.23 10.26 9.23
C PRO A 178 11.63 10.86 9.41
N THR A 179 12.44 10.77 8.37
CA THR A 179 13.83 11.27 8.33
C THR A 179 14.28 11.43 6.89
N THR A 180 15.47 11.96 6.66
CA THR A 180 16.09 12.05 5.33
C THR A 180 16.83 10.77 4.97
N ALA A 181 16.95 10.45 3.67
CA ALA A 181 17.56 9.21 3.18
C ALA A 181 19.04 9.05 3.60
N ASP A 182 19.77 10.15 3.73
CA ASP A 182 21.18 10.16 4.18
C ASP A 182 21.38 9.72 5.63
N LYS A 183 20.31 9.70 6.43
CA LYS A 183 20.31 9.25 7.83
C LYS A 183 19.89 7.79 8.00
N LEU A 184 19.40 7.16 6.94
CA LEU A 184 19.03 5.75 6.98
C LEU A 184 20.29 4.88 7.01
N THR A 185 20.35 3.99 7.99
CA THR A 185 21.46 3.05 8.12
C THR A 185 21.27 1.83 7.20
N PRO A 186 22.37 1.16 6.78
CA PRO A 186 22.25 -0.09 6.04
C PRO A 186 21.41 -1.15 6.76
N GLU A 187 21.51 -1.22 8.10
CA GLU A 187 20.74 -2.16 8.92
C GLU A 187 19.22 -1.88 8.86
N GLU A 188 18.82 -0.61 8.78
CA GLU A 188 17.41 -0.25 8.63
C GLU A 188 16.87 -0.65 7.25
N LEU A 189 17.69 -0.53 6.21
CA LEU A 189 17.32 -0.96 4.86
C LEU A 189 17.29 -2.48 4.72
N GLU A 190 18.21 -3.20 5.39
CA GLU A 190 18.22 -4.67 5.41
C GLU A 190 17.00 -5.26 6.11
N LYS A 191 16.46 -4.61 7.14
CA LYS A 191 15.24 -5.03 7.84
C LYS A 191 14.02 -5.12 6.94
N LEU A 192 13.97 -4.38 5.84
CA LEU A 192 12.90 -4.47 4.84
C LEU A 192 12.71 -5.89 4.28
N GLN A 193 13.77 -6.70 4.22
CA GLN A 193 13.71 -8.10 3.78
C GLN A 193 12.81 -8.95 4.68
N PHE A 194 12.62 -8.53 5.93
CA PHE A 194 11.80 -9.21 6.94
C PHE A 194 10.44 -8.56 7.13
N GLY A 195 10.08 -7.57 6.29
CA GLY A 195 8.83 -6.82 6.43
C GLY A 195 8.83 -5.79 7.57
N ASP A 196 10.01 -5.49 8.12
CA ASP A 196 10.20 -4.56 9.23
C ASP A 196 10.47 -3.16 8.67
N SER A 197 9.44 -2.35 8.51
CA SER A 197 9.57 -0.95 8.12
C SER A 197 9.02 -0.03 9.21
N VAL A 198 9.59 1.17 9.33
CA VAL A 198 9.20 2.12 10.39
C VAL A 198 7.77 2.59 10.20
N LEU A 199 7.40 2.93 8.97
CA LEU A 199 6.02 3.28 8.60
C LEU A 199 5.60 2.46 7.38
N SER A 200 4.60 1.63 7.52
CA SER A 200 4.04 0.86 6.41
C SER A 200 2.54 0.63 6.55
N GLY A 201 1.89 0.21 5.48
CA GLY A 201 0.50 -0.22 5.48
C GLY A 201 -0.52 0.93 5.48
N GLY A 202 -0.10 2.20 5.47
CA GLY A 202 -1.00 3.32 5.22
C GLY A 202 -1.46 3.33 3.77
N GLU A 203 -2.77 3.44 3.54
CA GLU A 203 -3.33 3.51 2.20
C GLU A 203 -3.18 4.91 1.61
N PHE A 204 -2.99 4.97 0.29
CA PHE A 204 -3.09 6.20 -0.48
C PHE A 204 -4.15 6.07 -1.57
N LYS A 205 -4.77 7.19 -1.90
CA LYS A 205 -5.71 7.29 -3.01
C LYS A 205 -5.76 8.75 -3.48
N SER A 206 -5.67 8.96 -4.79
CA SER A 206 -5.92 10.26 -5.39
C SER A 206 -7.42 10.52 -5.56
N ASP A 207 -7.78 11.76 -5.84
CA ASP A 207 -9.09 12.07 -6.42
C ASP A 207 -9.28 11.36 -7.77
N VAL A 208 -10.55 11.19 -8.17
CA VAL A 208 -10.90 10.68 -9.48
C VAL A 208 -10.85 11.82 -10.49
N ILE A 209 -10.15 11.62 -11.60
CA ILE A 209 -10.13 12.59 -12.72
C ILE A 209 -10.78 11.99 -13.96
N GLU A 210 -11.38 12.84 -14.81
CA GLU A 210 -11.77 12.48 -16.16
C GLU A 210 -10.58 12.70 -17.10
N VAL A 211 -10.26 11.69 -17.91
CA VAL A 211 -9.16 11.69 -18.89
C VAL A 211 -9.76 11.57 -20.30
N THR A 212 -9.26 12.38 -21.22
CA THR A 212 -9.60 12.30 -22.64
C THR A 212 -8.54 11.54 -23.39
N VAL A 213 -8.96 10.66 -24.30
CA VAL A 213 -8.09 9.87 -25.19
C VAL A 213 -8.25 10.41 -26.61
N GLY A 214 -7.16 10.87 -27.18
CA GLY A 214 -7.11 11.45 -28.54
C GLY A 214 -6.51 10.53 -29.58
#